data_6da43ed68d2aa8e900209de18493516e
#
_entry.id   6da43ed68d2aa8e900209de18493516e
#
_cell.length_a   1.000
_cell.length_b   1.000
_cell.length_c   1.000
_cell.angle_alpha   90.00
_cell.angle_beta   90.00
_cell.angle_gamma   90.00
#
_symmetry.space_group_name_H-M   'P 1'
#
loop_
_entity.id
_entity.type
_entity.pdbx_description
1 polymer ?
#
loop_
_entity_poly.entity_id
_entity_poly.type
_entity_poly.pdbx_seq_one_letter_code
_entity_poly.pdbx_strand_id
1 'polypeptide(L)'
;MTDIARAVPRSILYTPALSLNRVVKALSYDADVHLMDLEDSVPGPAKAEARNICRTALDNAPPSANIALRINALGTIDALHDLVMLCSGQTTPSFIVMSMVRTPAEVVFLRETFASAGRFPEIYLTIETVEAITDLDNVAAVADGLIFGSADLAATLGVPITWSGMLAARQAMVLASARHGIGCIDTANYRLSEPDVLANEIQCVKDLGFHGKATVHPSELELINSTLRPCESALLAASRITDAVKAAQGGIALLDGHMVGPSFARMARNTLQSGKAWAARFSRGNS
;
A
#
# COMPACT_ATOMS: atom_id res chain seq x y z
N MET A 1 0.26 -21.11 7.68
CA MET A 1 1.36 -20.33 7.07
C MET A 1 0.82 -19.85 5.73
N THR A 2 0.25 -18.67 5.71
CA THR A 2 -0.23 -18.04 4.47
C THR A 2 0.99 -17.66 3.64
N ASP A 3 1.11 -18.29 2.47
CA ASP A 3 2.02 -17.83 1.43
C ASP A 3 1.65 -16.37 1.13
N ILE A 4 2.55 -15.44 1.39
CA ILE A 4 2.43 -14.06 0.89
C ILE A 4 2.72 -14.17 -0.61
N ALA A 5 1.70 -14.61 -1.37
CA ALA A 5 1.82 -14.90 -2.79
C ALA A 5 1.98 -13.65 -3.65
N ARG A 6 1.78 -12.47 -3.09
CA ARG A 6 1.99 -11.17 -3.74
C ARG A 6 2.91 -10.28 -2.92
N ALA A 7 3.92 -9.70 -3.56
CA ALA A 7 4.76 -8.71 -2.90
C ALA A 7 3.91 -7.47 -2.58
N VAL A 8 3.90 -7.08 -1.31
CA VAL A 8 3.29 -5.80 -0.90
C VAL A 8 4.01 -4.65 -1.62
N PRO A 9 3.31 -3.67 -2.21
CA PRO A 9 3.94 -2.58 -2.94
C PRO A 9 4.79 -1.70 -2.02
N ARG A 10 5.98 -1.29 -2.50
CA ARG A 10 6.85 -0.31 -1.83
C ARG A 10 6.34 1.11 -2.07
N SER A 11 5.82 1.36 -3.26
CA SER A 11 5.35 2.68 -3.67
C SER A 11 3.98 2.62 -4.31
N ILE A 12 3.13 3.57 -3.93
CA ILE A 12 1.83 3.83 -4.57
C ILE A 12 1.84 5.28 -5.04
N LEU A 13 1.82 5.49 -6.36
CA LEU A 13 1.76 6.83 -6.95
C LEU A 13 0.30 7.23 -7.16
N TYR A 14 -0.14 8.21 -6.39
CA TYR A 14 -1.47 8.83 -6.55
C TYR A 14 -1.48 9.78 -7.74
N THR A 15 -2.46 9.62 -8.62
CA THR A 15 -2.64 10.47 -9.79
C THR A 15 -4.10 10.90 -9.90
N PRO A 16 -4.40 12.21 -9.75
CA PRO A 16 -5.75 12.73 -9.97
C PRO A 16 -6.27 12.38 -11.36
N ALA A 17 -7.47 11.82 -11.44
CA ALA A 17 -8.09 11.43 -12.70
C ALA A 17 -8.69 12.62 -13.47
N LEU A 18 -7.96 13.73 -13.55
CA LEU A 18 -8.38 14.98 -14.20
C LEU A 18 -7.94 15.11 -15.66
N SER A 19 -7.08 14.21 -16.14
CA SER A 19 -6.56 14.24 -17.49
C SER A 19 -6.08 12.84 -17.90
N LEU A 20 -6.57 12.31 -18.99
CA LEU A 20 -6.15 11.03 -19.54
C LEU A 20 -4.64 11.01 -19.82
N ASN A 21 -4.10 12.09 -20.41
CA ASN A 21 -2.66 12.19 -20.68
C ASN A 21 -1.82 12.12 -19.40
N ARG A 22 -2.27 12.71 -18.29
CA ARG A 22 -1.58 12.63 -17.00
C ARG A 22 -1.61 11.22 -16.45
N VAL A 23 -2.76 10.55 -16.50
CA VAL A 23 -2.92 9.17 -16.03
C VAL A 23 -2.04 8.22 -16.87
N VAL A 24 -2.08 8.33 -18.20
CA VAL A 24 -1.25 7.51 -19.09
C VAL A 24 0.25 7.78 -18.86
N LYS A 25 0.64 9.05 -18.70
CA LYS A 25 2.03 9.39 -18.36
C LYS A 25 2.45 8.79 -17.01
N ALA A 26 1.55 8.77 -16.02
CA ALA A 26 1.85 8.19 -14.72
C ALA A 26 2.25 6.71 -14.81
N LEU A 27 1.67 5.94 -15.73
CA LEU A 27 2.00 4.53 -15.95
C LEU A 27 3.44 4.30 -16.45
N SER A 28 4.13 5.33 -16.92
CA SER A 28 5.53 5.26 -17.36
C SER A 28 6.56 5.43 -16.22
N TYR A 29 6.11 5.83 -15.03
CA TYR A 29 7.00 5.98 -13.88
C TYR A 29 7.21 4.63 -13.16
N ASP A 30 8.34 4.48 -12.45
CA ASP A 30 8.70 3.26 -11.71
C ASP A 30 7.98 3.20 -10.35
N ALA A 31 6.64 3.22 -10.37
CA ALA A 31 5.82 2.95 -9.20
C ALA A 31 5.41 1.47 -9.16
N ASP A 32 5.34 0.91 -7.95
CA ASP A 32 4.86 -0.46 -7.78
C ASP A 32 3.36 -0.58 -8.06
N VAL A 33 2.61 0.49 -7.76
CA VAL A 33 1.19 0.65 -8.04
C VAL A 33 0.92 2.05 -8.54
N HIS A 34 0.18 2.16 -9.63
CA HIS A 34 -0.33 3.41 -10.16
C HIS A 34 -1.78 3.59 -9.72
N LEU A 35 -2.02 4.48 -8.78
CA LEU A 35 -3.35 4.72 -8.24
C LEU A 35 -4.00 5.91 -8.97
N MET A 36 -5.12 5.64 -9.64
CA MET A 36 -6.00 6.67 -10.16
C MET A 36 -6.96 7.11 -9.05
N ASP A 37 -7.04 8.41 -8.83
CA ASP A 37 -7.83 8.95 -7.74
C ASP A 37 -9.12 9.59 -8.25
N LEU A 38 -10.27 9.13 -7.72
CA LEU A 38 -11.60 9.70 -7.96
C LEU A 38 -12.13 10.49 -6.76
N GLU A 39 -11.39 10.49 -5.65
CA GLU A 39 -11.87 11.07 -4.40
C GLU A 39 -11.39 12.53 -4.25
N ASP A 40 -10.66 12.90 -3.22
CA ASP A 40 -10.34 14.27 -2.82
C ASP A 40 -9.63 15.11 -3.87
N SER A 41 -8.79 14.49 -4.69
CA SER A 41 -8.06 15.21 -5.73
C SER A 41 -8.91 15.59 -6.94
N VAL A 42 -10.18 15.16 -6.97
CA VAL A 42 -11.12 15.44 -8.06
C VAL A 42 -12.29 16.26 -7.54
N PRO A 43 -12.45 17.53 -7.98
CA PRO A 43 -13.61 18.37 -7.60
C PRO A 43 -14.94 17.74 -8.05
N GLY A 44 -16.01 17.97 -7.29
CA GLY A 44 -17.34 17.41 -7.54
C GLY A 44 -17.81 17.52 -9.01
N PRO A 45 -17.74 18.70 -9.65
CA PRO A 45 -18.16 18.85 -11.06
C PRO A 45 -17.33 18.01 -12.05
N ALA A 46 -16.10 17.62 -11.71
CA ALA A 46 -15.22 16.84 -12.59
C ALA A 46 -15.35 15.32 -12.39
N LYS A 47 -16.07 14.84 -11.38
CA LYS A 47 -16.12 13.41 -11.02
C LYS A 47 -16.67 12.53 -12.15
N ALA A 48 -17.67 12.98 -12.88
CA ALA A 48 -18.22 12.22 -14.00
C ALA A 48 -17.19 12.00 -15.10
N GLU A 49 -16.44 13.05 -15.47
CA GLU A 49 -15.38 12.96 -16.47
C GLU A 49 -14.19 12.15 -15.95
N ALA A 50 -13.84 12.29 -14.67
CA ALA A 50 -12.79 11.49 -14.05
C ALA A 50 -13.07 9.98 -14.12
N ARG A 51 -14.32 9.55 -13.94
CA ARG A 51 -14.74 8.15 -14.15
C ARG A 51 -14.52 7.69 -15.58
N ASN A 52 -14.84 8.52 -16.58
CA ASN A 52 -14.60 8.21 -18.00
C ASN A 52 -13.10 8.07 -18.28
N ILE A 53 -12.28 8.95 -17.73
CA ILE A 53 -10.83 8.89 -17.83
C ILE A 53 -10.30 7.59 -17.21
N CYS A 54 -10.74 7.24 -16.00
CA CYS A 54 -10.34 6.00 -15.34
C CYS A 54 -10.74 4.77 -16.16
N ARG A 55 -11.96 4.73 -16.69
CA ARG A 55 -12.44 3.64 -17.54
C ARG A 55 -11.56 3.50 -18.78
N THR A 56 -11.33 4.60 -19.49
CA THR A 56 -10.48 4.61 -20.69
C THR A 56 -9.05 4.16 -20.38
N ALA A 57 -8.49 4.62 -19.28
CA ALA A 57 -7.15 4.24 -18.87
C ALA A 57 -7.05 2.75 -18.51
N LEU A 58 -8.04 2.20 -17.79
CA LEU A 58 -8.09 0.78 -17.44
C LEU A 58 -8.19 -0.10 -18.69
N ASP A 59 -9.09 0.24 -19.63
CA ASP A 59 -9.35 -0.57 -20.81
C ASP A 59 -8.19 -0.56 -21.81
N ASN A 60 -7.32 0.47 -21.77
CA ASN A 60 -6.15 0.60 -22.63
C ASN A 60 -4.81 0.35 -21.90
N ALA A 61 -4.84 -0.01 -20.65
CA ALA A 61 -3.61 -0.23 -19.88
C ALA A 61 -2.88 -1.50 -20.36
N PRO A 62 -1.54 -1.51 -20.37
CA PRO A 62 -0.79 -2.72 -20.64
C PRO A 62 -1.08 -3.77 -19.56
N PRO A 63 -1.15 -5.08 -19.92
CA PRO A 63 -1.44 -6.15 -18.97
C PRO A 63 -0.48 -6.24 -17.76
N SER A 64 0.72 -5.68 -17.91
CA SER A 64 1.73 -5.61 -16.85
C SER A 64 1.51 -4.46 -15.86
N ALA A 65 0.64 -3.50 -16.19
CA ALA A 65 0.39 -2.34 -15.33
C ALA A 65 -0.37 -2.76 -14.06
N ASN A 66 0.19 -2.39 -12.92
CA ASN A 66 -0.44 -2.62 -11.63
C ASN A 66 -1.22 -1.36 -11.24
N ILE A 67 -2.53 -1.35 -11.55
CA ILE A 67 -3.38 -0.18 -11.40
C ILE A 67 -4.31 -0.37 -10.20
N ALA A 68 -4.36 0.65 -9.36
CA ALA A 68 -5.35 0.82 -8.31
C ALA A 68 -6.31 1.96 -8.65
N LEU A 69 -7.50 1.92 -8.06
CA LEU A 69 -8.46 3.01 -8.13
C LEU A 69 -8.93 3.37 -6.72
N ARG A 70 -8.74 4.63 -6.30
CA ARG A 70 -9.37 5.14 -5.08
C ARG A 70 -10.76 5.66 -5.42
N ILE A 71 -11.77 5.05 -4.81
CA ILE A 71 -13.18 5.41 -4.98
C ILE A 71 -13.60 6.46 -3.95
N ASN A 72 -14.68 7.15 -4.23
CA ASN A 72 -15.31 8.05 -3.28
C ASN A 72 -15.84 7.30 -2.05
N ALA A 73 -15.95 8.00 -0.92
CA ALA A 73 -16.44 7.44 0.34
C ALA A 73 -17.81 6.80 0.19
N LEU A 74 -17.99 5.59 0.70
CA LEU A 74 -19.29 4.91 0.69
C LEU A 74 -20.35 5.76 1.40
N GLY A 75 -21.59 5.67 0.92
CA GLY A 75 -22.68 6.53 1.36
C GLY A 75 -22.81 7.84 0.58
N THR A 76 -21.93 8.09 -0.40
CA THR A 76 -22.05 9.21 -1.35
C THR A 76 -22.64 8.75 -2.68
N ILE A 77 -23.28 9.67 -3.41
CA ILE A 77 -23.77 9.40 -4.77
C ILE A 77 -22.60 9.10 -5.72
N ASP A 78 -21.46 9.78 -5.53
CA ASP A 78 -20.27 9.53 -6.35
C ASP A 78 -19.71 8.12 -6.15
N ALA A 79 -19.73 7.57 -4.94
CA ALA A 79 -19.36 6.18 -4.71
C ALA A 79 -20.27 5.20 -5.48
N LEU A 80 -21.58 5.44 -5.51
CA LEU A 80 -22.51 4.61 -6.30
C LEU A 80 -22.18 4.64 -7.79
N HIS A 81 -21.87 5.81 -8.33
CA HIS A 81 -21.46 5.95 -9.73
C HIS A 81 -20.09 5.26 -9.99
N ASP A 82 -19.15 5.32 -9.06
CA ASP A 82 -17.88 4.63 -9.15
C ASP A 82 -18.08 3.10 -9.19
N LEU A 83 -18.94 2.57 -8.31
CA LEU A 83 -19.26 1.14 -8.27
C LEU A 83 -19.96 0.67 -9.56
N VAL A 84 -20.92 1.44 -10.08
CA VAL A 84 -21.57 1.13 -11.36
C VAL A 84 -20.54 1.10 -12.48
N MET A 85 -19.65 2.09 -12.57
CA MET A 85 -18.58 2.14 -13.55
C MET A 85 -17.64 0.92 -13.46
N LEU A 86 -17.26 0.53 -12.26
CA LEU A 86 -16.32 -0.59 -12.01
C LEU A 86 -16.99 -1.96 -12.26
N CYS A 87 -18.23 -2.14 -11.82
CA CYS A 87 -18.96 -3.40 -11.99
C CYS A 87 -19.40 -3.66 -13.42
N SER A 88 -19.74 -2.61 -14.18
CA SER A 88 -20.18 -2.74 -15.58
C SER A 88 -19.03 -2.78 -16.61
N GLY A 89 -17.82 -2.40 -16.21
CA GLY A 89 -16.67 -2.35 -17.11
C GLY A 89 -16.10 -3.74 -17.46
N GLN A 90 -15.26 -3.82 -18.48
CA GLN A 90 -14.60 -5.07 -18.88
C GLN A 90 -13.35 -5.34 -18.03
N THR A 91 -12.58 -4.30 -17.75
CA THR A 91 -11.32 -4.38 -16.99
C THR A 91 -11.56 -4.03 -15.53
N THR A 92 -11.00 -4.85 -14.64
CA THR A 92 -11.01 -4.62 -13.18
C THR A 92 -9.60 -4.18 -12.75
N PRO A 93 -9.45 -3.10 -11.96
CA PRO A 93 -8.14 -2.73 -11.41
C PRO A 93 -7.62 -3.81 -10.46
N SER A 94 -6.31 -3.85 -10.25
CA SER A 94 -5.68 -4.81 -9.32
C SER A 94 -6.16 -4.60 -7.90
N PHE A 95 -6.29 -3.33 -7.48
CA PHE A 95 -6.79 -2.94 -6.17
C PHE A 95 -7.88 -1.90 -6.28
N ILE A 96 -8.84 -1.97 -5.35
CA ILE A 96 -9.71 -0.85 -5.01
C ILE A 96 -9.23 -0.27 -3.70
N VAL A 97 -9.02 1.04 -3.65
CA VAL A 97 -8.72 1.76 -2.42
C VAL A 97 -9.98 2.44 -1.93
N MET A 98 -10.42 2.04 -0.75
CA MET A 98 -11.60 2.56 -0.09
C MET A 98 -11.20 3.67 0.87
N SER A 99 -11.70 4.89 0.66
CA SER A 99 -11.51 6.03 1.55
C SER A 99 -12.58 6.10 2.64
N MET A 100 -12.31 6.84 3.70
CA MET A 100 -13.25 7.17 4.78
C MET A 100 -13.95 5.96 5.41
N VAL A 101 -13.28 4.80 5.43
CA VAL A 101 -13.82 3.58 6.04
C VAL A 101 -14.02 3.78 7.55
N ARG A 102 -15.13 3.28 8.08
CA ARG A 102 -15.48 3.37 9.50
C ARG A 102 -15.69 2.00 10.14
N THR A 103 -16.26 1.07 9.39
CA THR A 103 -16.66 -0.24 9.92
C THR A 103 -16.29 -1.39 9.02
N PRO A 104 -16.07 -2.61 9.56
CA PRO A 104 -15.86 -3.81 8.73
C PRO A 104 -17.04 -4.10 7.77
N ALA A 105 -18.27 -3.72 8.16
CA ALA A 105 -19.45 -3.97 7.33
C ALA A 105 -19.42 -3.24 5.99
N GLU A 106 -18.82 -2.04 5.95
CA GLU A 106 -18.64 -1.29 4.68
C GLU A 106 -17.72 -2.05 3.72
N VAL A 107 -16.67 -2.66 4.24
CA VAL A 107 -15.72 -3.46 3.44
C VAL A 107 -16.37 -4.72 2.90
N VAL A 108 -17.13 -5.42 3.75
CA VAL A 108 -17.90 -6.62 3.37
C VAL A 108 -18.92 -6.26 2.28
N PHE A 109 -19.67 -5.16 2.45
CA PHE A 109 -20.60 -4.67 1.44
C PHE A 109 -19.93 -4.42 0.10
N LEU A 110 -18.76 -3.75 0.10
CA LEU A 110 -18.01 -3.48 -1.12
C LEU A 110 -17.57 -4.78 -1.80
N ARG A 111 -17.04 -5.73 -1.03
CA ARG A 111 -16.59 -7.04 -1.53
C ARG A 111 -17.73 -7.84 -2.14
N GLU A 112 -18.87 -7.89 -1.49
CA GLU A 112 -20.08 -8.57 -1.99
C GLU A 112 -20.63 -7.90 -3.24
N THR A 113 -20.60 -6.57 -3.31
CA THR A 113 -21.00 -5.82 -4.51
C THR A 113 -20.13 -6.20 -5.73
N PHE A 114 -18.80 -6.23 -5.58
CA PHE A 114 -17.92 -6.69 -6.66
C PHE A 114 -18.13 -8.17 -6.99
N ALA A 115 -18.27 -9.03 -5.99
CA ALA A 115 -18.52 -10.45 -6.21
C ALA A 115 -19.82 -10.72 -6.97
N SER A 116 -20.90 -9.93 -6.72
CA SER A 116 -22.18 -10.04 -7.45
C SER A 116 -22.03 -9.70 -8.94
N ALA A 117 -21.02 -8.89 -9.30
CA ALA A 117 -20.65 -8.57 -10.68
C ALA A 117 -19.58 -9.54 -11.26
N GLY A 118 -19.22 -10.59 -10.55
CA GLY A 118 -18.15 -11.53 -10.95
C GLY A 118 -16.75 -10.91 -10.91
N ARG A 119 -16.52 -9.93 -10.03
CA ARG A 119 -15.26 -9.20 -9.87
C ARG A 119 -14.65 -9.48 -8.49
N PHE A 120 -13.32 -9.57 -8.43
CA PHE A 120 -12.61 -9.93 -7.21
C PHE A 120 -11.31 -9.12 -7.05
N PRO A 121 -11.38 -7.76 -7.05
CA PRO A 121 -10.21 -6.93 -6.78
C PRO A 121 -9.77 -7.09 -5.33
N GLU A 122 -8.49 -6.85 -5.05
CA GLU A 122 -8.05 -6.64 -3.67
C GLU A 122 -8.61 -5.31 -3.14
N ILE A 123 -9.00 -5.27 -1.87
CA ILE A 123 -9.57 -4.08 -1.22
C ILE A 123 -8.56 -3.57 -0.19
N TYR A 124 -7.95 -2.43 -0.50
CA TYR A 124 -7.09 -1.69 0.41
C TYR A 124 -7.90 -0.59 1.08
N LEU A 125 -7.65 -0.37 2.37
CA LEU A 125 -8.40 0.61 3.15
C LEU A 125 -7.52 1.79 3.52
N THR A 126 -7.98 3.01 3.25
CA THR A 126 -7.37 4.20 3.83
C THR A 126 -7.85 4.35 5.27
N ILE A 127 -6.93 4.18 6.21
CA ILE A 127 -7.20 4.31 7.65
C ILE A 127 -6.98 5.77 8.05
N GLU A 128 -8.07 6.50 8.13
CA GLU A 128 -8.09 7.96 8.27
C GLU A 128 -9.24 8.46 9.15
N THR A 129 -10.09 7.56 9.65
CA THR A 129 -11.19 7.87 10.56
C THR A 129 -10.88 7.40 11.98
N VAL A 130 -11.42 8.08 12.97
CA VAL A 130 -11.25 7.69 14.37
C VAL A 130 -11.92 6.34 14.63
N GLU A 131 -13.05 6.07 13.98
CA GLU A 131 -13.78 4.81 14.08
C GLU A 131 -12.93 3.64 13.60
N ALA A 132 -12.30 3.77 12.42
CA ALA A 132 -11.43 2.71 11.88
C ALA A 132 -10.19 2.47 12.76
N ILE A 133 -9.58 3.53 13.32
CA ILE A 133 -8.45 3.40 14.26
C ILE A 133 -8.90 2.71 15.55
N THR A 134 -10.09 3.01 16.05
CA THR A 134 -10.61 2.46 17.31
C THR A 134 -10.97 0.97 17.17
N ASP A 135 -11.48 0.55 16.02
CA ASP A 135 -11.84 -0.85 15.69
C ASP A 135 -10.91 -1.49 14.67
N LEU A 136 -9.63 -1.08 14.68
CA LEU A 136 -8.68 -1.38 13.63
C LEU A 136 -8.43 -2.88 13.40
N ASP A 137 -8.50 -3.67 14.45
CA ASP A 137 -8.31 -5.13 14.34
C ASP A 137 -9.42 -5.79 13.53
N ASN A 138 -10.69 -5.42 13.77
CA ASN A 138 -11.82 -5.96 13.01
C ASN A 138 -11.85 -5.41 11.57
N VAL A 139 -11.48 -4.15 11.38
CA VAL A 139 -11.36 -3.53 10.04
C VAL A 139 -10.26 -4.21 9.23
N ALA A 140 -9.09 -4.46 9.82
CA ALA A 140 -7.98 -5.14 9.17
C ALA A 140 -8.29 -6.62 8.83
N ALA A 141 -9.13 -7.28 9.62
CA ALA A 141 -9.51 -8.67 9.40
C ALA A 141 -10.25 -8.92 8.06
N VAL A 142 -10.88 -7.89 7.50
CA VAL A 142 -11.66 -7.97 6.26
C VAL A 142 -10.98 -7.27 5.07
N ALA A 143 -9.79 -6.69 5.29
CA ALA A 143 -9.00 -5.97 4.30
C ALA A 143 -7.94 -6.86 3.63
N ASP A 144 -7.50 -6.47 2.44
CA ASP A 144 -6.32 -7.07 1.78
C ASP A 144 -5.06 -6.22 2.00
N GLY A 145 -5.21 -4.98 2.48
CA GLY A 145 -4.12 -4.08 2.86
C GLY A 145 -4.62 -2.78 3.49
N LEU A 146 -3.72 -2.08 4.16
CA LEU A 146 -3.98 -0.81 4.83
C LEU A 146 -3.10 0.29 4.24
N ILE A 147 -3.67 1.48 4.07
CA ILE A 147 -2.96 2.70 3.69
C ILE A 147 -3.24 3.76 4.76
N PHE A 148 -2.22 4.45 5.24
CA PHE A 148 -2.42 5.48 6.25
C PHE A 148 -2.89 6.80 5.63
N GLY A 149 -4.04 7.31 6.06
CA GLY A 149 -4.61 8.61 5.69
C GLY A 149 -4.39 9.65 6.79
N SER A 150 -3.17 10.18 6.88
CA SER A 150 -2.78 11.06 7.99
C SER A 150 -3.46 12.43 7.96
N ALA A 151 -3.87 12.92 6.80
CA ALA A 151 -4.46 14.26 6.65
C ALA A 151 -5.82 14.34 7.32
N ASP A 152 -6.72 13.42 6.97
CA ASP A 152 -8.10 13.40 7.48
C ASP A 152 -8.14 13.02 8.95
N LEU A 153 -7.27 12.10 9.38
CA LEU A 153 -7.14 11.79 10.80
C LEU A 153 -6.66 13.00 11.60
N ALA A 154 -5.64 13.70 11.13
CA ALA A 154 -5.12 14.91 11.78
C ALA A 154 -6.17 16.03 11.82
N ALA A 155 -6.92 16.23 10.73
CA ALA A 155 -8.02 17.19 10.66
C ALA A 155 -9.12 16.87 11.69
N THR A 156 -9.51 15.61 11.79
CA THR A 156 -10.50 15.15 12.77
C THR A 156 -10.03 15.34 14.20
N LEU A 157 -8.74 15.08 14.47
CA LEU A 157 -8.14 15.29 15.79
C LEU A 157 -7.86 16.75 16.11
N GLY A 158 -7.92 17.66 15.13
CA GLY A 158 -7.58 19.08 15.29
C GLY A 158 -6.10 19.35 15.57
N VAL A 159 -5.21 18.50 15.02
CA VAL A 159 -3.75 18.59 15.25
C VAL A 159 -2.98 18.72 13.95
N PRO A 160 -1.76 19.27 13.95
CA PRO A 160 -0.91 19.28 12.77
C PRO A 160 -0.40 17.87 12.43
N ILE A 161 -0.14 17.63 11.15
CA ILE A 161 0.45 16.37 10.66
C ILE A 161 1.93 16.34 11.06
N THR A 162 2.22 15.79 12.23
CA THR A 162 3.59 15.59 12.72
C THR A 162 3.88 14.11 12.91
N TRP A 163 5.17 13.74 12.87
CA TRP A 163 5.56 12.35 13.14
C TRP A 163 5.07 11.87 14.51
N SER A 164 5.34 12.65 15.56
CA SER A 164 4.95 12.31 16.94
C SER A 164 3.42 12.26 17.13
N GLY A 165 2.68 13.19 16.52
CA GLY A 165 1.22 13.23 16.60
C GLY A 165 0.55 12.03 15.96
N MET A 166 1.16 11.49 14.90
CA MET A 166 0.61 10.37 14.12
C MET A 166 1.24 9.01 14.46
N LEU A 167 2.20 8.97 15.39
CA LEU A 167 2.98 7.76 15.70
C LEU A 167 2.10 6.64 16.27
N ALA A 168 1.18 6.96 17.17
CA ALA A 168 0.30 5.96 17.79
C ALA A 168 -0.59 5.25 16.76
N ALA A 169 -1.15 6.00 15.80
CA ALA A 169 -1.93 5.45 14.70
C ALA A 169 -1.08 4.55 13.80
N ARG A 170 0.13 5.00 13.43
CA ARG A 170 1.08 4.19 12.65
C ARG A 170 1.42 2.86 13.34
N GLN A 171 1.72 2.89 14.63
CA GLN A 171 2.04 1.69 15.40
C GLN A 171 0.85 0.72 15.46
N ALA A 172 -0.36 1.23 15.70
CA ALA A 172 -1.57 0.42 15.70
C ALA A 172 -1.78 -0.28 14.34
N MET A 173 -1.59 0.44 13.23
CA MET A 173 -1.72 -0.11 11.89
C MET A 173 -0.73 -1.23 11.61
N VAL A 174 0.54 -1.05 11.98
CA VAL A 174 1.57 -2.09 11.81
C VAL A 174 1.23 -3.34 12.61
N LEU A 175 0.76 -3.19 13.85
CA LEU A 175 0.35 -4.32 14.68
C LEU A 175 -0.84 -5.07 14.09
N ALA A 176 -1.88 -4.36 13.64
CA ALA A 176 -3.05 -4.95 13.00
C ALA A 176 -2.66 -5.66 11.69
N SER A 177 -1.86 -5.01 10.84
CA SER A 177 -1.41 -5.61 9.58
C SER A 177 -0.59 -6.89 9.81
N ALA A 178 0.31 -6.89 10.78
CA ALA A 178 1.11 -8.05 11.15
C ALA A 178 0.26 -9.21 11.68
N ARG A 179 -0.80 -8.91 12.47
CA ARG A 179 -1.73 -9.91 13.00
C ARG A 179 -2.49 -10.62 11.88
N HIS A 180 -2.95 -9.88 10.89
CA HIS A 180 -3.76 -10.41 9.79
C HIS A 180 -2.91 -10.81 8.55
N GLY A 181 -1.60 -10.56 8.55
CA GLY A 181 -0.70 -10.92 7.45
C GLY A 181 -0.95 -10.12 6.17
N ILE A 182 -1.41 -8.88 6.28
CA ILE A 182 -1.74 -8.00 5.17
C ILE A 182 -0.72 -6.87 4.99
N GLY A 183 -0.73 -6.20 3.83
CA GLY A 183 0.15 -5.07 3.55
C GLY A 183 -0.18 -3.83 4.38
N CYS A 184 0.84 -3.04 4.73
CA CYS A 184 0.68 -1.75 5.40
C CYS A 184 1.54 -0.69 4.70
N ILE A 185 0.90 0.38 4.22
CA ILE A 185 1.49 1.44 3.42
C ILE A 185 1.35 2.76 4.17
N ASP A 186 2.43 3.51 4.34
CA ASP A 186 2.37 4.82 4.99
C ASP A 186 1.84 5.91 4.04
N THR A 187 1.40 7.00 4.63
CA THR A 187 0.85 8.17 3.96
C THR A 187 1.84 8.83 2.99
N ALA A 188 1.33 9.67 2.08
CA ALA A 188 2.18 10.49 1.22
C ALA A 188 2.94 11.57 2.02
N ASN A 189 4.07 12.01 1.47
CA ASN A 189 4.76 13.20 1.96
C ASN A 189 4.08 14.45 1.38
N TYR A 190 3.83 15.42 2.24
CA TYR A 190 3.25 16.71 1.84
C TYR A 190 4.29 17.83 1.67
N ARG A 191 5.58 17.54 1.90
CA ARG A 191 6.71 18.49 1.81
C ARG A 191 7.60 18.16 0.62
N LEU A 192 7.09 18.36 -0.58
CA LEU A 192 7.72 17.94 -1.84
C LEU A 192 9.12 18.56 -2.10
N SER A 193 9.45 19.66 -1.43
CA SER A 193 10.74 20.38 -1.62
C SER A 193 11.81 19.99 -0.59
N GLU A 194 11.57 19.00 0.26
CA GLU A 194 12.44 18.64 1.38
C GLU A 194 12.88 17.16 1.30
N PRO A 195 13.81 16.80 0.39
CA PRO A 195 14.21 15.40 0.16
C PRO A 195 14.84 14.73 1.40
N ASP A 196 15.56 15.48 2.23
CA ASP A 196 16.15 14.94 3.45
C ASP A 196 15.08 14.57 4.50
N VAL A 197 13.99 15.34 4.55
CA VAL A 197 12.83 15.05 5.40
C VAL A 197 12.18 13.76 4.93
N LEU A 198 11.98 13.62 3.63
CA LEU A 198 11.42 12.40 3.02
C LEU A 198 12.32 11.19 3.31
N ALA A 199 13.64 11.30 3.14
CA ALA A 199 14.57 10.20 3.39
C ALA A 199 14.49 9.70 4.84
N ASN A 200 14.48 10.63 5.79
CA ASN A 200 14.35 10.30 7.22
C ASN A 200 12.97 9.68 7.52
N GLU A 201 11.91 10.20 6.94
CA GLU A 201 10.55 9.67 7.13
C GLU A 201 10.44 8.24 6.59
N ILE A 202 10.99 7.94 5.40
CA ILE A 202 10.97 6.59 4.83
C ILE A 202 11.74 5.62 5.73
N GLN A 203 12.89 6.04 6.28
CA GLN A 203 13.64 5.20 7.21
C GLN A 203 12.83 4.91 8.48
N CYS A 204 12.21 5.92 9.08
CA CYS A 204 11.33 5.74 10.25
C CYS A 204 10.14 4.81 9.94
N VAL A 205 9.52 4.95 8.77
CA VAL A 205 8.43 4.10 8.27
C VAL A 205 8.89 2.64 8.19
N LYS A 206 10.06 2.40 7.60
CA LYS A 206 10.68 1.08 7.50
C LYS A 206 10.96 0.47 8.87
N ASP A 207 11.51 1.26 9.79
CA ASP A 207 11.86 0.80 11.14
C ASP A 207 10.62 0.48 11.98
N LEU A 208 9.49 1.13 11.73
CA LEU A 208 8.20 0.78 12.33
C LEU A 208 7.63 -0.54 11.79
N GLY A 209 8.00 -0.97 10.59
CA GLY A 209 7.50 -2.19 9.96
C GLY A 209 6.46 -1.97 8.87
N PHE A 210 6.32 -0.76 8.33
CA PHE A 210 5.56 -0.55 7.10
C PHE A 210 6.25 -1.22 5.91
N HIS A 211 5.46 -1.65 4.95
CA HIS A 211 5.94 -2.29 3.74
C HIS A 211 6.21 -1.31 2.61
N GLY A 212 5.48 -0.19 2.59
CA GLY A 212 5.51 0.79 1.52
C GLY A 212 5.13 2.19 1.98
N LYS A 213 5.21 3.13 1.03
CA LYS A 213 4.82 4.51 1.20
C LYS A 213 4.04 5.01 -0.01
N ALA A 214 2.96 5.75 0.24
CA ALA A 214 2.27 6.50 -0.80
C ALA A 214 3.06 7.75 -1.21
N THR A 215 2.87 8.19 -2.45
CA THR A 215 3.40 9.46 -2.93
C THR A 215 2.44 10.12 -3.93
N VAL A 216 2.46 11.44 -3.98
CA VAL A 216 1.72 12.26 -4.95
C VAL A 216 2.64 12.84 -6.03
N HIS A 217 3.94 12.60 -5.94
CA HIS A 217 4.91 13.15 -6.90
C HIS A 217 5.92 12.10 -7.37
N PRO A 218 6.10 11.93 -8.70
CA PRO A 218 6.96 10.87 -9.24
C PRO A 218 8.44 11.00 -8.90
N SER A 219 8.94 12.20 -8.56
CA SER A 219 10.35 12.39 -8.16
C SER A 219 10.72 11.70 -6.85
N GLU A 220 9.75 11.31 -6.03
CA GLU A 220 9.98 10.62 -4.77
C GLU A 220 10.15 9.10 -4.94
N LEU A 221 9.74 8.55 -6.09
CA LEU A 221 9.68 7.10 -6.33
C LEU A 221 11.03 6.40 -6.20
N GLU A 222 12.09 6.99 -6.75
CA GLU A 222 13.43 6.40 -6.70
C GLU A 222 13.89 6.23 -5.24
N LEU A 223 13.71 7.27 -4.43
CA LEU A 223 14.09 7.25 -3.02
C LEU A 223 13.25 6.24 -2.21
N ILE A 224 11.93 6.24 -2.42
CA ILE A 224 11.02 5.28 -1.78
C ILE A 224 11.41 3.85 -2.14
N ASN A 225 11.53 3.57 -3.44
CA ASN A 225 11.79 2.22 -3.94
C ASN A 225 13.16 1.69 -3.50
N SER A 226 14.20 2.53 -3.54
CA SER A 226 15.56 2.11 -3.13
C SER A 226 15.67 1.88 -1.63
N THR A 227 15.06 2.74 -0.80
CA THR A 227 15.14 2.64 0.66
C THR A 227 14.34 1.45 1.20
N LEU A 228 13.15 1.18 0.65
CA LEU A 228 12.29 0.08 1.11
C LEU A 228 12.68 -1.28 0.51
N ARG A 229 13.51 -1.30 -0.52
CA ARG A 229 14.06 -2.55 -1.05
C ARG A 229 15.13 -3.09 -0.11
N PRO A 230 15.15 -4.40 0.18
CA PRO A 230 16.30 -5.01 0.84
C PRO A 230 17.56 -4.85 -0.01
N CYS A 231 18.59 -4.20 0.54
CA CYS A 231 19.87 -4.07 -0.14
C CYS A 231 20.64 -5.42 -0.14
N GLU A 232 21.63 -5.54 -1.00
CA GLU A 232 22.42 -6.79 -1.14
C GLU A 232 23.07 -7.21 0.19
N SER A 233 23.60 -6.26 0.95
CA SER A 233 24.19 -6.53 2.26
C SER A 233 23.17 -7.05 3.26
N ALA A 234 21.93 -6.54 3.24
CA ALA A 234 20.84 -7.04 4.08
C ALA A 234 20.42 -8.45 3.69
N LEU A 235 20.37 -8.75 2.38
CA LEU A 235 20.08 -10.10 1.89
C LEU A 235 21.17 -11.09 2.26
N LEU A 236 22.44 -10.69 2.16
CA LEU A 236 23.59 -11.51 2.56
C LEU A 236 23.57 -11.78 4.08
N ALA A 237 23.35 -10.75 4.90
CA ALA A 237 23.21 -10.90 6.33
C ALA A 237 22.06 -11.82 6.72
N ALA A 238 20.92 -11.70 6.07
CA ALA A 238 19.76 -12.56 6.26
C ALA A 238 20.06 -14.03 5.91
N SER A 239 20.79 -14.28 4.82
CA SER A 239 21.24 -15.64 4.47
C SER A 239 22.13 -16.20 5.56
N ARG A 240 23.17 -15.47 6.00
CA ARG A 240 24.10 -15.91 7.06
C ARG A 240 23.39 -16.24 8.37
N ILE A 241 22.40 -15.41 8.79
CA ILE A 241 21.58 -15.66 9.99
C ILE A 241 20.79 -16.97 9.82
N THR A 242 20.17 -17.17 8.67
CA THR A 242 19.37 -18.38 8.39
C THR A 242 20.24 -19.63 8.44
N ASP A 243 21.43 -19.58 7.84
CA ASP A 243 22.37 -20.69 7.78
C ASP A 243 22.96 -21.01 9.17
N ALA A 244 23.31 -19.99 9.96
CA ALA A 244 23.83 -20.18 11.31
C ALA A 244 22.81 -20.86 12.24
N VAL A 245 21.53 -20.40 12.22
CA VAL A 245 20.46 -21.02 13.00
C VAL A 245 20.14 -22.44 12.53
N LYS A 246 20.20 -22.68 11.21
CA LYS A 246 20.06 -24.04 10.65
C LYS A 246 21.18 -24.96 11.10
N ALA A 247 22.44 -24.52 11.08
CA ALA A 247 23.59 -25.29 11.57
C ALA A 247 23.48 -25.62 13.06
N ALA A 248 22.85 -24.73 13.85
CA ALA A 248 22.52 -24.94 15.25
C ALA A 248 21.22 -25.77 15.46
N GLN A 249 20.77 -26.50 14.44
CA GLN A 249 19.56 -27.34 14.47
C GLN A 249 18.30 -26.59 14.95
N GLY A 250 18.20 -25.30 14.60
CA GLY A 250 17.09 -24.43 14.99
C GLY A 250 17.25 -23.77 16.39
N GLY A 251 18.38 -24.00 17.05
CA GLY A 251 18.72 -23.40 18.33
C GLY A 251 19.37 -22.01 18.21
N ILE A 252 20.07 -21.60 19.26
CA ILE A 252 20.83 -20.35 19.32
C ILE A 252 22.23 -20.60 18.74
N ALA A 253 22.66 -19.70 17.87
CA ALA A 253 24.02 -19.66 17.32
C ALA A 253 24.70 -18.32 17.65
N LEU A 254 26.02 -18.31 17.60
CA LEU A 254 26.81 -17.09 17.64
C LEU A 254 27.26 -16.75 16.22
N LEU A 255 26.90 -15.55 15.74
CA LEU A 255 27.29 -15.04 14.42
C LEU A 255 27.92 -13.65 14.60
N ASP A 256 29.19 -13.49 14.21
CA ASP A 256 29.94 -12.23 14.32
C ASP A 256 29.87 -11.60 15.75
N GLY A 257 29.90 -12.43 16.79
CA GLY A 257 29.81 -11.98 18.19
C GLY A 257 28.39 -11.69 18.70
N HIS A 258 27.34 -11.87 17.84
CA HIS A 258 25.94 -11.65 18.21
C HIS A 258 25.18 -12.96 18.33
N MET A 259 24.33 -13.07 19.35
CA MET A 259 23.42 -14.20 19.50
C MET A 259 22.29 -14.09 18.45
N VAL A 260 22.12 -15.13 17.64
CA VAL A 260 21.01 -15.30 16.69
C VAL A 260 20.26 -16.58 16.98
N GLY A 261 18.95 -16.57 16.83
CA GLY A 261 18.10 -17.71 17.13
C GLY A 261 16.84 -17.73 16.26
N PRO A 262 15.83 -18.54 16.60
CA PRO A 262 14.62 -18.74 15.78
C PRO A 262 13.90 -17.47 15.35
N SER A 263 13.81 -16.45 16.22
CA SER A 263 13.17 -15.17 15.91
C SER A 263 13.94 -14.39 14.85
N PHE A 264 15.27 -14.33 14.96
CA PHE A 264 16.14 -13.71 13.97
C PHE A 264 16.10 -14.43 12.63
N ALA A 265 16.05 -15.77 12.64
CA ALA A 265 15.90 -16.57 11.43
C ALA A 265 14.55 -16.33 10.74
N ARG A 266 13.47 -16.07 11.50
CA ARG A 266 12.18 -15.69 10.94
C ARG A 266 12.24 -14.31 10.27
N MET A 267 12.83 -13.31 10.93
CA MET A 267 13.06 -11.97 10.34
C MET A 267 13.91 -12.07 9.07
N ALA A 268 15.00 -12.83 9.12
CA ALA A 268 15.87 -13.06 7.96
C ALA A 268 15.13 -13.70 6.78
N ARG A 269 14.29 -14.70 7.03
CA ARG A 269 13.46 -15.32 5.98
C ARG A 269 12.50 -14.31 5.33
N ASN A 270 11.88 -13.42 6.12
CA ASN A 270 11.01 -12.37 5.58
C ASN A 270 11.80 -11.42 4.66
N THR A 271 13.01 -11.02 5.04
CA THR A 271 13.90 -10.20 4.22
C THR A 271 14.27 -10.90 2.90
N LEU A 272 14.63 -12.18 2.97
CA LEU A 272 14.95 -12.98 1.77
C LEU A 272 13.73 -13.17 0.86
N GLN A 273 12.56 -13.40 1.43
CA GLN A 273 11.31 -13.52 0.68
C GLN A 273 10.95 -12.23 -0.04
N SER A 274 11.05 -11.10 0.64
CA SER A 274 10.88 -9.77 0.03
C SER A 274 11.85 -9.57 -1.12
N GLY A 275 13.15 -9.88 -0.93
CA GLY A 275 14.15 -9.79 -1.99
C GLY A 275 13.83 -10.64 -3.22
N LYS A 276 13.36 -11.87 -3.03
CA LYS A 276 12.93 -12.77 -4.12
C LYS A 276 11.70 -12.24 -4.86
N ALA A 277 10.70 -11.74 -4.14
CA ALA A 277 9.50 -11.17 -4.72
C ALA A 277 9.82 -9.97 -5.63
N TRP A 278 10.76 -9.13 -5.19
CA TRP A 278 11.23 -7.98 -5.99
C TRP A 278 12.05 -8.39 -7.21
N ALA A 279 12.92 -9.40 -7.09
CA ALA A 279 13.69 -9.92 -8.22
C ALA A 279 12.76 -10.51 -9.31
N ALA A 280 11.71 -11.24 -8.91
CA ALA A 280 10.74 -11.83 -9.83
C ALA A 280 9.92 -10.77 -10.60
N ARG A 281 9.70 -9.57 -10.03
CA ARG A 281 9.00 -8.47 -10.70
C ARG A 281 9.82 -7.89 -11.86
N PHE A 282 11.12 -7.70 -11.67
CA PHE A 282 12.01 -7.18 -12.71
C PHE A 282 12.23 -8.16 -13.87
N SER A 283 12.11 -9.49 -13.62
CA SER A 283 12.22 -10.48 -14.70
C SER A 283 10.98 -10.54 -15.60
N ARG A 284 9.82 -10.08 -15.14
CA ARG A 284 8.58 -10.02 -15.96
C ARG A 284 8.47 -8.78 -16.85
N GLY A 285 9.25 -7.74 -16.60
CA GLY A 285 9.28 -6.50 -17.40
C GLY A 285 10.22 -6.56 -18.61
N ASN A 286 11.03 -7.61 -18.75
CA ASN A 286 12.01 -7.78 -19.82
C ASN A 286 11.67 -8.96 -20.77
N SER A 287 10.45 -9.45 -20.77
CA SER A 287 9.99 -10.53 -21.68
C SER A 287 8.83 -10.07 -22.57
#